data_28a3587c7c7aed141060a76241b49a3b
#
_entry.id   28a3587c7c7aed141060a76241b49a3b
#
_cell.length_a   1.000
_cell.length_b   1.000
_cell.length_c   1.000
_cell.angle_alpha   90.00
_cell.angle_beta   90.00
_cell.angle_gamma   90.00
#
_symmetry.space_group_name_H-M   'P 1'
#
loop_
_entity.id
_entity.type
_entity.pdbx_description
1 polymer ?
#
loop_
_entity_poly.entity_id
_entity_poly.type
_entity_poly.pdbx_seq_one_letter_code
_entity_poly.pdbx_strand_id
1 'polypeptide(L)'
;MMWRASAELFVREAVRALSRNKLRSVLAAIAIMIGIGAVVCVVAIGRAGASRAEEQLRNLGENFVWIEAGSRSPSGVRTGSHGTTRLTLGDAHAVGRELLIKRMTPNVDGSAHVVNGNRNWHTHWRGIDVTYFEIKQWDVSSGTHFLDNDVISARSVVLIGETVREQLFGEEDPIGQVIRINEQLFQVVGVLARKGPSAFGSDQDDTLILPWTTAQMKLRGRNASWLDDILCSAISQEAVNPAIDQITALLRQRHHIQPGQEDDFNIRRPDEIIKAQIETSHALEVLLISIASIALVVGGIGVMNVMLVSVTERTREIGIRLAVGATEGAVQMQFLGEAVMLTLFGGVLGLFLGAAACIALGHILGWSTPIPPDAFAVAPLVSTVVGVFFGFYPARRAARLDPIAALRHE
;
A
#
# COMPACT_ATOMS: atom_id res chain seq x y z
N MET A 1 10.55 22.65 42.81
CA MET A 1 9.67 21.82 43.66
C MET A 1 8.21 22.27 43.63
N MET A 2 7.89 23.56 43.57
CA MET A 2 6.52 24.12 43.48
C MET A 2 5.74 23.71 42.21
N TRP A 3 6.40 23.54 41.05
CA TRP A 3 5.76 23.17 39.78
C TRP A 3 5.22 21.72 39.74
N ARG A 4 5.86 20.79 40.45
CA ARG A 4 5.40 19.39 40.55
C ARG A 4 4.17 19.24 41.45
N ALA A 5 4.13 19.97 42.55
CA ALA A 5 2.99 19.97 43.47
C ALA A 5 1.74 20.61 42.85
N SER A 6 1.91 21.63 42.00
CA SER A 6 0.79 22.21 41.25
C SER A 6 0.25 21.27 40.15
N ALA A 7 1.11 20.53 39.43
CA ALA A 7 0.68 19.58 38.40
C ALA A 7 -0.11 18.39 39.00
N GLU A 8 0.30 17.83 40.13
CA GLU A 8 -0.44 16.77 40.84
C GLU A 8 -1.82 17.24 41.34
N LEU A 9 -1.90 18.45 41.85
CA LEU A 9 -3.17 19.06 42.25
C LEU A 9 -4.09 19.28 41.06
N PHE A 10 -3.59 19.75 39.92
CA PHE A 10 -4.35 19.93 38.67
C PHE A 10 -4.92 18.59 38.15
N VAL A 11 -4.10 17.54 38.10
CA VAL A 11 -4.53 16.21 37.66
C VAL A 11 -5.62 15.64 38.59
N ARG A 12 -5.42 15.81 39.90
CA ARG A 12 -6.39 15.29 40.91
C ARG A 12 -7.72 16.03 40.88
N GLU A 13 -7.72 17.35 40.62
CA GLU A 13 -8.93 18.16 40.44
C GLU A 13 -9.64 17.82 39.11
N ALA A 14 -8.90 17.66 38.01
CA ALA A 14 -9.46 17.25 36.73
C ALA A 14 -10.13 15.86 36.81
N VAL A 15 -9.51 14.89 37.48
CA VAL A 15 -10.10 13.55 37.70
C VAL A 15 -11.36 13.63 38.57
N ARG A 16 -11.38 14.48 39.61
CA ARG A 16 -12.58 14.70 40.43
C ARG A 16 -13.69 15.40 39.64
N ALA A 17 -13.36 16.33 38.77
CA ALA A 17 -14.31 17.01 37.89
C ALA A 17 -15.02 16.04 36.93
N LEU A 18 -14.24 15.15 36.30
CA LEU A 18 -14.74 14.10 35.42
C LEU A 18 -15.65 13.10 36.13
N SER A 19 -15.41 12.84 37.43
CA SER A 19 -16.21 11.88 38.20
C SER A 19 -17.57 12.38 38.63
N ARG A 20 -17.85 13.68 38.53
CA ARG A 20 -19.11 14.28 38.96
C ARG A 20 -20.23 14.16 37.92
N ASN A 21 -19.90 14.26 36.62
CA ASN A 21 -20.83 14.07 35.49
C ASN A 21 -20.36 12.94 34.55
N LYS A 22 -20.23 11.75 35.10
CA LYS A 22 -19.60 10.56 34.48
C LYS A 22 -20.13 10.29 33.06
N LEU A 23 -21.43 10.31 32.83
CA LEU A 23 -22.04 9.91 31.58
C LEU A 23 -21.64 10.88 30.42
N ARG A 24 -21.69 12.20 30.66
CA ARG A 24 -21.36 13.21 29.64
C ARG A 24 -19.85 13.27 29.33
N SER A 25 -19.03 13.21 30.40
CA SER A 25 -17.58 13.20 30.24
C SER A 25 -17.09 11.96 29.48
N VAL A 26 -17.68 10.79 29.78
CA VAL A 26 -17.40 9.54 29.07
C VAL A 26 -17.84 9.62 27.61
N LEU A 27 -19.04 10.15 27.33
CA LEU A 27 -19.52 10.31 25.94
C LEU A 27 -18.62 11.25 25.12
N ALA A 28 -18.19 12.38 25.71
CA ALA A 28 -17.27 13.30 25.04
C ALA A 28 -15.87 12.66 24.82
N ALA A 29 -15.35 11.93 25.82
CA ALA A 29 -14.09 11.20 25.69
C ALA A 29 -14.17 10.09 24.63
N ILE A 30 -15.29 9.36 24.55
CA ILE A 30 -15.54 8.33 23.53
C ILE A 30 -15.58 8.96 22.14
N ALA A 31 -16.24 10.09 21.96
CA ALA A 31 -16.28 10.75 20.65
C ALA A 31 -14.90 11.18 20.18
N ILE A 32 -14.04 11.72 21.06
CA ILE A 32 -12.65 12.05 20.77
C ILE A 32 -11.83 10.77 20.50
N MET A 33 -12.01 9.73 21.30
CA MET A 33 -11.37 8.45 21.16
C MET A 33 -11.65 7.83 19.78
N ILE A 34 -12.91 7.82 19.35
CA ILE A 34 -13.30 7.32 18.03
C ILE A 34 -12.70 8.18 16.92
N GLY A 35 -12.77 9.52 17.02
CA GLY A 35 -12.22 10.42 16.04
C GLY A 35 -10.71 10.23 15.83
N ILE A 36 -9.94 10.20 16.91
CA ILE A 36 -8.48 10.00 16.85
C ILE A 36 -8.13 8.57 16.44
N GLY A 37 -8.84 7.57 16.96
CA GLY A 37 -8.64 6.18 16.55
C GLY A 37 -8.88 5.97 15.07
N ALA A 38 -9.91 6.60 14.51
CA ALA A 38 -10.17 6.58 13.07
C ALA A 38 -9.04 7.23 12.26
N VAL A 39 -8.55 8.42 12.67
CA VAL A 39 -7.41 9.08 12.00
C VAL A 39 -6.17 8.19 12.01
N VAL A 40 -5.82 7.62 13.15
CA VAL A 40 -4.65 6.73 13.28
C VAL A 40 -4.78 5.52 12.36
N CYS A 41 -5.97 4.89 12.34
CA CYS A 41 -6.23 3.71 11.52
C CYS A 41 -6.16 4.06 10.01
N VAL A 42 -6.78 5.15 9.58
CA VAL A 42 -6.77 5.59 8.17
C VAL A 42 -5.35 5.89 7.68
N VAL A 43 -4.56 6.63 8.47
CA VAL A 43 -3.18 6.96 8.10
C VAL A 43 -2.31 5.70 8.05
N ALA A 44 -2.49 4.76 8.97
CA ALA A 44 -1.74 3.51 8.97
C ALA A 44 -2.06 2.63 7.74
N ILE A 45 -3.36 2.50 7.39
CA ILE A 45 -3.80 1.74 6.21
C ILE A 45 -3.36 2.44 4.92
N GLY A 46 -3.48 3.76 4.84
CA GLY A 46 -3.04 4.54 3.68
C GLY A 46 -1.55 4.35 3.40
N ARG A 47 -0.70 4.44 4.42
CA ARG A 47 0.75 4.21 4.28
C ARG A 47 1.08 2.77 3.92
N ALA A 48 0.41 1.79 4.52
CA ALA A 48 0.60 0.39 4.15
C ALA A 48 0.24 0.14 2.69
N GLY A 49 -0.85 0.75 2.20
CA GLY A 49 -1.25 0.70 0.80
C GLY A 49 -0.22 1.34 -0.14
N ALA A 50 0.26 2.55 0.20
CA ALA A 50 1.28 3.25 -0.57
C ALA A 50 2.60 2.46 -0.64
N SER A 51 3.08 1.93 0.50
CA SER A 51 4.30 1.13 0.55
C SER A 51 4.20 -0.14 -0.32
N ARG A 52 3.05 -0.81 -0.32
CA ARG A 52 2.79 -1.95 -1.20
C ARG A 52 2.81 -1.57 -2.68
N ALA A 53 2.17 -0.46 -3.02
CA ALA A 53 2.15 0.00 -4.40
C ALA A 53 3.56 0.40 -4.89
N GLU A 54 4.38 1.02 -4.04
CA GLU A 54 5.79 1.29 -4.33
C GLU A 54 6.62 0.01 -4.50
N GLU A 55 6.36 -1.00 -3.67
CA GLU A 55 7.00 -2.31 -3.81
C GLU A 55 6.58 -2.99 -5.12
N GLN A 56 5.32 -2.94 -5.48
CA GLN A 56 4.82 -3.43 -6.76
C GLN A 56 5.44 -2.70 -7.95
N LEU A 57 5.61 -1.37 -7.86
CA LEU A 57 6.31 -0.59 -8.89
C LEU A 57 7.78 -1.05 -9.04
N ARG A 58 8.48 -1.25 -7.94
CA ARG A 58 9.86 -1.77 -7.97
C ARG A 58 9.93 -3.16 -8.58
N ASN A 59 8.97 -4.02 -8.26
CA ASN A 59 8.90 -5.39 -8.78
C ASN A 59 8.55 -5.47 -10.27
N LEU A 60 7.98 -4.41 -10.85
CA LEU A 60 7.76 -4.31 -12.30
C LEU A 60 9.05 -4.15 -13.09
N GLY A 61 10.09 -3.56 -12.50
CA GLY A 61 11.32 -3.17 -13.19
C GLY A 61 11.30 -1.70 -13.63
N GLU A 62 12.47 -1.19 -14.01
CA GLU A 62 12.63 0.21 -14.41
C GLU A 62 12.17 0.44 -15.85
N ASN A 63 11.41 1.52 -16.07
CA ASN A 63 11.00 2.00 -17.40
C ASN A 63 10.39 0.91 -18.28
N PHE A 64 9.57 0.09 -17.67
CA PHE A 64 9.05 -1.14 -18.24
C PHE A 64 7.97 -0.90 -19.28
N VAL A 65 8.10 -1.54 -20.44
CA VAL A 65 7.13 -1.56 -21.52
C VAL A 65 6.81 -3.01 -21.88
N TRP A 66 5.53 -3.33 -21.93
CA TRP A 66 5.04 -4.66 -22.23
C TRP A 66 4.26 -4.66 -23.53
N ILE A 67 4.72 -5.43 -24.51
CA ILE A 67 4.11 -5.56 -25.84
C ILE A 67 3.49 -6.95 -25.92
N GLU A 68 2.17 -7.04 -26.02
CA GLU A 68 1.41 -8.27 -26.18
C GLU A 68 0.86 -8.40 -27.59
N ALA A 69 0.74 -9.63 -28.11
CA ALA A 69 0.00 -9.90 -29.33
C ALA A 69 -1.51 -9.75 -29.09
N GLY A 70 -2.23 -9.22 -30.06
CA GLY A 70 -3.68 -9.08 -30.05
C GLY A 70 -4.18 -7.65 -29.94
N SER A 71 -5.34 -7.38 -30.54
CA SER A 71 -6.01 -6.09 -30.54
C SER A 71 -6.85 -5.91 -29.29
N ARG A 72 -6.89 -4.68 -28.78
CA ARG A 72 -7.85 -4.27 -27.75
C ARG A 72 -9.05 -3.64 -28.44
N SER A 73 -10.13 -4.40 -28.62
CA SER A 73 -11.37 -3.80 -29.12
C SER A 73 -11.84 -2.67 -28.20
N PRO A 74 -12.31 -1.53 -28.73
CA PRO A 74 -12.90 -0.44 -27.94
C PRO A 74 -14.10 -0.90 -27.09
N SER A 75 -14.73 -2.01 -27.45
CA SER A 75 -15.83 -2.65 -26.70
C SER A 75 -15.37 -3.46 -25.50
N GLY A 76 -14.06 -3.52 -25.19
CA GLY A 76 -13.51 -4.27 -24.06
C GLY A 76 -13.43 -5.79 -24.25
N VAL A 77 -13.92 -6.31 -25.38
CA VAL A 77 -13.77 -7.72 -25.72
C VAL A 77 -12.36 -7.94 -26.20
N ARG A 78 -11.58 -8.72 -25.44
CA ARG A 78 -10.26 -9.20 -25.88
C ARG A 78 -10.49 -10.19 -27.03
N THR A 79 -10.13 -9.84 -28.24
CA THR A 79 -9.74 -10.85 -29.22
C THR A 79 -8.42 -11.41 -28.67
N GLY A 80 -8.50 -12.60 -28.06
CA GLY A 80 -7.40 -13.18 -27.29
C GLY A 80 -6.13 -13.29 -28.14
N SER A 81 -5.03 -13.69 -27.52
CA SER A 81 -3.70 -13.97 -28.12
C SER A 81 -3.70 -14.94 -29.30
N HIS A 82 -4.85 -15.38 -29.75
CA HIS A 82 -5.15 -16.22 -30.90
C HIS A 82 -5.66 -15.43 -32.11
N GLY A 83 -5.53 -14.09 -32.11
CA GLY A 83 -5.76 -13.27 -33.31
C GLY A 83 -4.80 -13.69 -34.43
N THR A 84 -5.17 -13.38 -35.67
CA THR A 84 -4.47 -13.80 -36.91
C THR A 84 -3.02 -13.31 -37.03
N THR A 85 -2.61 -12.33 -36.24
CA THR A 85 -1.27 -11.76 -36.24
C THR A 85 -0.53 -12.07 -34.94
N ARG A 86 0.70 -12.49 -35.07
CA ARG A 86 1.53 -13.00 -33.97
C ARG A 86 2.83 -12.21 -33.93
N LEU A 87 3.25 -11.83 -32.72
CA LEU A 87 4.60 -11.27 -32.53
C LEU A 87 5.64 -12.33 -32.89
N THR A 88 6.67 -11.90 -33.61
CA THR A 88 7.76 -12.76 -34.06
C THR A 88 9.07 -12.39 -33.36
N LEU A 89 10.04 -13.30 -33.39
CA LEU A 89 11.40 -13.00 -32.93
C LEU A 89 12.03 -11.84 -33.74
N GLY A 90 11.65 -11.72 -35.01
CA GLY A 90 12.08 -10.58 -35.86
C GLY A 90 11.57 -9.24 -35.34
N ASP A 91 10.34 -9.20 -34.79
CA ASP A 91 9.76 -8.00 -34.19
C ASP A 91 10.48 -7.65 -32.88
N ALA A 92 10.73 -8.67 -32.03
CA ALA A 92 11.51 -8.47 -30.81
C ALA A 92 12.89 -7.88 -31.08
N HIS A 93 13.63 -8.43 -32.05
CA HIS A 93 14.94 -7.92 -32.43
C HIS A 93 14.86 -6.51 -33.06
N ALA A 94 13.81 -6.20 -33.81
CA ALA A 94 13.61 -4.87 -34.35
C ALA A 94 13.35 -3.84 -33.23
N VAL A 95 12.48 -4.17 -32.28
CA VAL A 95 12.23 -3.35 -31.09
C VAL A 95 13.50 -3.13 -30.27
N GLY A 96 14.29 -4.20 -30.05
CA GLY A 96 15.55 -4.10 -29.29
C GLY A 96 16.64 -3.24 -29.94
N ARG A 97 16.51 -2.87 -31.24
CA ARG A 97 17.44 -1.98 -31.95
C ARG A 97 17.04 -0.51 -31.91
N GLU A 98 15.84 -0.20 -31.37
CA GLU A 98 15.41 1.18 -31.25
C GLU A 98 16.25 1.96 -30.25
N LEU A 99 16.58 3.21 -30.58
CA LEU A 99 17.50 4.04 -29.79
C LEU A 99 17.07 4.31 -28.36
N LEU A 100 15.75 4.31 -28.11
CA LEU A 100 15.17 4.57 -26.79
C LEU A 100 15.00 3.31 -25.95
N ILE A 101 15.34 2.13 -26.48
CA ILE A 101 15.26 0.86 -25.78
C ILE A 101 16.65 0.48 -25.26
N LYS A 102 16.71 0.26 -23.94
CA LYS A 102 17.93 -0.16 -23.24
C LYS A 102 18.12 -1.68 -23.27
N ARG A 103 17.03 -2.41 -23.07
CA ARG A 103 17.01 -3.87 -23.01
C ARG A 103 15.70 -4.42 -23.56
N MET A 104 15.75 -5.63 -24.08
CA MET A 104 14.58 -6.34 -24.60
C MET A 104 14.73 -7.83 -24.33
N THR A 105 13.61 -8.52 -24.02
CA THR A 105 13.53 -9.97 -23.94
C THR A 105 12.28 -10.48 -24.67
N PRO A 106 12.43 -11.48 -25.55
CA PRO A 106 11.32 -12.21 -26.13
C PRO A 106 10.77 -13.18 -25.08
N ASN A 107 9.45 -13.31 -24.97
CA ASN A 107 8.84 -14.21 -24.01
C ASN A 107 7.88 -15.18 -24.67
N VAL A 108 7.88 -16.38 -24.09
CA VAL A 108 6.96 -17.48 -24.43
C VAL A 108 6.36 -18.00 -23.14
N ASP A 109 5.03 -18.05 -23.04
CA ASP A 109 4.34 -18.42 -21.82
C ASP A 109 3.51 -19.70 -21.98
N GLY A 110 3.23 -20.35 -20.87
CA GLY A 110 2.32 -21.47 -20.83
C GLY A 110 2.11 -22.00 -19.41
N SER A 111 1.39 -23.09 -19.30
CA SER A 111 1.21 -23.82 -18.04
C SER A 111 1.59 -25.26 -18.20
N ALA A 112 2.00 -25.91 -17.13
CA ALA A 112 2.41 -27.31 -17.14
C ALA A 112 2.18 -27.98 -15.80
N HIS A 113 2.04 -29.30 -15.86
CA HIS A 113 2.18 -30.16 -14.70
C HIS A 113 3.65 -30.48 -14.46
N VAL A 114 4.09 -30.20 -13.25
CA VAL A 114 5.46 -30.45 -12.81
C VAL A 114 5.46 -31.58 -11.80
N VAL A 115 6.40 -32.52 -11.96
CA VAL A 115 6.49 -33.67 -11.10
C VAL A 115 7.93 -33.82 -10.57
N ASN A 116 8.04 -33.99 -9.26
CA ASN A 116 9.26 -34.34 -8.57
C ASN A 116 8.99 -35.57 -7.65
N GLY A 117 9.47 -36.74 -8.02
CA GLY A 117 9.18 -37.97 -7.26
C GLY A 117 7.67 -38.22 -7.15
N ASN A 118 7.16 -38.21 -5.91
CA ASN A 118 5.74 -38.42 -5.59
C ASN A 118 4.92 -37.14 -5.50
N ARG A 119 5.55 -35.96 -5.64
CA ARG A 119 4.89 -34.66 -5.57
C ARG A 119 4.62 -34.13 -6.97
N ASN A 120 3.49 -33.49 -7.14
CA ASN A 120 3.13 -32.83 -8.39
C ASN A 120 2.48 -31.49 -8.11
N TRP A 121 2.68 -30.55 -9.03
CA TRP A 121 2.11 -29.21 -8.96
C TRP A 121 1.76 -28.72 -10.36
N HIS A 122 0.65 -28.01 -10.50
CA HIS A 122 0.31 -27.33 -11.74
C HIS A 122 0.69 -25.86 -11.61
N THR A 123 1.58 -25.39 -12.47
CA THR A 123 2.10 -24.02 -12.40
C THR A 123 2.27 -23.42 -13.79
N HIS A 124 2.55 -22.13 -13.83
CA HIS A 124 2.89 -21.41 -15.05
C HIS A 124 4.40 -21.50 -15.32
N TRP A 125 4.75 -21.52 -16.61
CA TRP A 125 6.13 -21.39 -17.01
C TRP A 125 6.30 -20.24 -17.98
N ARG A 126 7.43 -19.57 -17.91
CA ARG A 126 7.84 -18.49 -18.78
C ARG A 126 9.22 -18.74 -19.35
N GLY A 127 9.30 -18.78 -20.68
CA GLY A 127 10.53 -18.85 -21.43
C GLY A 127 11.03 -17.45 -21.74
N ILE A 128 12.24 -17.13 -21.30
CA ILE A 128 12.81 -15.77 -21.36
C ILE A 128 14.26 -15.78 -21.82
N ASP A 129 14.78 -14.58 -22.13
CA ASP A 129 16.20 -14.33 -22.29
C ASP A 129 16.84 -13.89 -20.94
N VAL A 130 18.18 -13.95 -20.83
CA VAL A 130 18.93 -13.55 -19.62
C VAL A 130 18.63 -12.09 -19.23
N THR A 131 18.43 -11.22 -20.22
CA THR A 131 18.07 -9.81 -20.02
C THR A 131 16.79 -9.57 -19.24
N TYR A 132 15.91 -10.57 -19.13
CA TYR A 132 14.69 -10.49 -18.33
C TYR A 132 14.95 -10.21 -16.85
N PHE A 133 15.97 -10.87 -16.28
CA PHE A 133 16.30 -10.70 -14.86
C PHE A 133 16.73 -9.26 -14.55
N GLU A 134 17.43 -8.63 -15.50
CA GLU A 134 17.83 -7.23 -15.36
C GLU A 134 16.65 -6.26 -15.55
N ILE A 135 15.74 -6.54 -16.50
CA ILE A 135 14.53 -5.73 -16.73
C ILE A 135 13.62 -5.81 -15.51
N LYS A 136 13.40 -7.02 -14.96
CA LYS A 136 12.50 -7.29 -13.85
C LYS A 136 13.15 -7.12 -12.48
N GLN A 137 14.44 -6.87 -12.41
CA GLN A 137 15.22 -6.83 -11.16
C GLN A 137 14.86 -8.02 -10.26
N TRP A 138 14.90 -9.23 -10.85
CA TRP A 138 14.54 -10.45 -10.15
C TRP A 138 15.76 -11.29 -9.85
N ASP A 139 16.19 -11.27 -8.61
CA ASP A 139 17.36 -11.98 -8.12
C ASP A 139 17.07 -13.47 -7.87
N VAL A 140 18.11 -14.25 -7.78
CA VAL A 140 18.09 -15.66 -7.36
C VAL A 140 18.43 -15.74 -5.87
N SER A 141 17.58 -16.40 -5.08
CA SER A 141 17.81 -16.60 -3.65
C SER A 141 18.79 -17.73 -3.36
N SER A 142 18.82 -18.74 -4.21
CA SER A 142 19.72 -19.90 -4.11
C SER A 142 20.05 -20.44 -5.49
N GLY A 143 21.29 -20.87 -5.72
CA GLY A 143 21.78 -21.33 -7.01
C GLY A 143 22.25 -20.18 -7.91
N THR A 144 22.04 -20.29 -9.22
CA THR A 144 22.50 -19.32 -10.25
C THR A 144 21.45 -19.12 -11.33
N HIS A 145 21.53 -17.99 -12.02
CA HIS A 145 20.79 -17.79 -13.28
C HIS A 145 21.35 -18.71 -14.38
N PHE A 146 20.54 -19.03 -15.37
CA PHE A 146 21.06 -19.60 -16.62
C PHE A 146 21.78 -18.50 -17.43
N LEU A 147 22.67 -18.91 -18.31
CA LEU A 147 23.53 -18.04 -19.10
C LEU A 147 23.05 -17.95 -20.56
N ASP A 148 23.58 -16.99 -21.32
CA ASP A 148 23.32 -16.86 -22.76
C ASP A 148 23.61 -18.15 -23.53
N ASN A 149 24.62 -18.89 -23.11
CA ASN A 149 24.95 -20.20 -23.70
C ASN A 149 23.84 -21.24 -23.51
N ASP A 150 23.11 -21.19 -22.39
CA ASP A 150 21.98 -22.07 -22.13
C ASP A 150 20.78 -21.69 -23.01
N VAL A 151 20.62 -20.39 -23.30
CA VAL A 151 19.60 -19.89 -24.25
C VAL A 151 19.94 -20.32 -25.66
N ILE A 152 21.19 -20.11 -26.13
CA ILE A 152 21.63 -20.45 -27.48
C ILE A 152 21.55 -21.97 -27.73
N SER A 153 21.98 -22.77 -26.76
CA SER A 153 22.00 -24.24 -26.89
C SER A 153 20.67 -24.91 -26.55
N ALA A 154 19.66 -24.17 -26.17
CA ALA A 154 18.35 -24.66 -25.69
C ALA A 154 18.50 -25.72 -24.60
N ARG A 155 19.36 -25.45 -23.61
CA ARG A 155 19.64 -26.36 -22.50
C ARG A 155 18.41 -26.52 -21.62
N SER A 156 18.14 -27.76 -21.15
CA SER A 156 17.01 -28.05 -20.26
C SER A 156 17.30 -27.67 -18.82
N VAL A 157 17.41 -26.40 -18.55
CA VAL A 157 17.59 -25.82 -17.23
C VAL A 157 16.36 -24.99 -16.86
N VAL A 158 16.06 -24.91 -15.56
CA VAL A 158 14.90 -24.19 -15.04
C VAL A 158 15.26 -23.53 -13.71
N LEU A 159 14.77 -22.29 -13.51
CA LEU A 159 14.63 -21.67 -12.20
C LEU A 159 13.21 -21.83 -11.72
N ILE A 160 13.04 -22.08 -10.44
CA ILE A 160 11.73 -22.27 -9.81
C ILE A 160 11.44 -21.11 -8.86
N GLY A 161 10.19 -20.67 -8.85
CA GLY A 161 9.74 -19.72 -7.85
C GLY A 161 9.55 -20.37 -6.48
N GLU A 162 9.45 -19.56 -5.43
CA GLU A 162 9.43 -20.04 -4.05
C GLU A 162 8.20 -20.89 -3.76
N THR A 163 7.02 -20.56 -4.28
CA THR A 163 5.80 -21.38 -4.14
C THR A 163 5.99 -22.76 -4.75
N VAL A 164 6.60 -22.86 -5.94
CA VAL A 164 6.90 -24.14 -6.59
C VAL A 164 7.91 -24.94 -5.77
N ARG A 165 8.94 -24.27 -5.21
CA ARG A 165 9.92 -24.93 -4.31
C ARG A 165 9.21 -25.53 -3.09
N GLU A 166 8.36 -24.78 -2.40
CA GLU A 166 7.62 -25.23 -1.23
C GLU A 166 6.74 -26.45 -1.56
N GLN A 167 6.04 -26.44 -2.71
CA GLN A 167 5.11 -27.49 -3.11
C GLN A 167 5.81 -28.78 -3.57
N LEU A 168 6.90 -28.67 -4.32
CA LEU A 168 7.57 -29.83 -4.92
C LEU A 168 8.72 -30.40 -4.08
N PHE A 169 9.39 -29.57 -3.27
CA PHE A 169 10.58 -29.97 -2.53
C PHE A 169 10.37 -29.88 -1.01
N GLY A 170 9.53 -28.94 -0.52
CA GLY A 170 9.37 -28.70 0.91
C GLY A 170 10.68 -28.16 1.51
N GLU A 171 11.35 -28.94 2.35
CA GLU A 171 12.62 -28.58 2.98
C GLU A 171 13.87 -29.11 2.24
N GLU A 172 13.67 -29.92 1.18
CA GLU A 172 14.78 -30.48 0.41
C GLU A 172 15.43 -29.40 -0.48
N ASP A 173 16.74 -29.49 -0.68
CA ASP A 173 17.45 -28.60 -1.60
C ASP A 173 17.11 -28.98 -3.05
N PRO A 174 16.51 -28.04 -3.81
CA PRO A 174 16.13 -28.30 -5.20
C PRO A 174 17.29 -28.18 -6.18
N ILE A 175 18.42 -27.56 -5.80
CA ILE A 175 19.52 -27.25 -6.72
C ILE A 175 20.18 -28.51 -7.25
N GLY A 176 20.30 -28.59 -8.58
CA GLY A 176 20.88 -29.76 -9.27
C GLY A 176 19.92 -30.92 -9.46
N GLN A 177 18.76 -30.95 -8.78
CA GLN A 177 17.74 -31.99 -8.98
C GLN A 177 17.08 -31.88 -10.35
N VAL A 178 16.53 -33.01 -10.82
CA VAL A 178 15.84 -33.07 -12.12
C VAL A 178 14.34 -33.19 -11.89
N ILE A 179 13.59 -32.26 -12.41
CA ILE A 179 12.12 -32.28 -12.41
C ILE A 179 11.59 -32.60 -13.80
N ARG A 180 10.37 -33.14 -13.85
CA ARG A 180 9.66 -33.39 -15.10
C ARG A 180 8.57 -32.34 -15.30
N ILE A 181 8.72 -31.54 -16.34
CA ILE A 181 7.74 -30.55 -16.78
C ILE A 181 7.00 -31.13 -17.97
N ASN A 182 5.71 -31.46 -17.81
CA ASN A 182 4.97 -32.32 -18.72
C ASN A 182 5.74 -33.66 -18.96
N GLU A 183 6.23 -33.89 -20.15
CA GLU A 183 6.97 -35.11 -20.51
C GLU A 183 8.50 -34.89 -20.62
N GLN A 184 8.99 -33.70 -20.34
CA GLN A 184 10.39 -33.30 -20.52
C GLN A 184 11.11 -33.13 -19.19
N LEU A 185 12.39 -33.55 -19.17
CA LEU A 185 13.24 -33.43 -18.00
C LEU A 185 14.01 -32.09 -18.01
N PHE A 186 14.03 -31.43 -16.85
CA PHE A 186 14.74 -30.17 -16.63
C PHE A 186 15.54 -30.24 -15.34
N GLN A 187 16.76 -29.69 -15.38
CA GLN A 187 17.59 -29.53 -14.19
C GLN A 187 17.28 -28.18 -13.52
N VAL A 188 17.00 -28.22 -12.22
CA VAL A 188 16.83 -27.01 -11.42
C VAL A 188 18.22 -26.37 -11.18
N VAL A 189 18.42 -25.15 -11.60
CA VAL A 189 19.70 -24.41 -11.46
C VAL A 189 19.62 -23.30 -10.42
N GLY A 190 18.43 -22.86 -10.06
CA GLY A 190 18.25 -21.85 -9.03
C GLY A 190 16.80 -21.71 -8.55
N VAL A 191 16.67 -21.04 -7.42
CA VAL A 191 15.39 -20.62 -6.83
C VAL A 191 15.33 -19.10 -6.87
N LEU A 192 14.23 -18.57 -7.36
CA LEU A 192 14.01 -17.12 -7.46
C LEU A 192 13.75 -16.50 -6.08
N ALA A 193 14.18 -15.27 -5.89
CA ALA A 193 13.85 -14.50 -4.70
C ALA A 193 12.34 -14.21 -4.66
N ARG A 194 11.77 -14.31 -3.46
CA ARG A 194 10.32 -14.11 -3.26
C ARG A 194 9.89 -12.71 -3.64
N LYS A 195 8.87 -12.60 -4.51
CA LYS A 195 8.23 -11.35 -4.93
C LYS A 195 6.83 -11.16 -4.36
N GLY A 196 6.18 -12.27 -3.97
CA GLY A 196 4.83 -12.23 -3.46
C GLY A 196 3.75 -11.95 -4.52
N PRO A 197 2.56 -11.51 -4.13
CA PRO A 197 1.46 -11.29 -5.05
C PRO A 197 1.71 -10.11 -5.99
N SER A 198 1.32 -10.27 -7.25
CA SER A 198 1.35 -9.21 -8.26
C SER A 198 0.30 -8.12 -7.96
N ALA A 199 0.40 -6.98 -8.64
CA ALA A 199 -0.63 -5.93 -8.60
C ALA A 199 -2.03 -6.42 -9.01
N PHE A 200 -2.11 -7.53 -9.72
CA PHE A 200 -3.37 -8.15 -10.19
C PHE A 200 -3.84 -9.32 -9.32
N GLY A 201 -3.18 -9.56 -8.17
CA GLY A 201 -3.56 -10.58 -7.19
C GLY A 201 -3.08 -12.00 -7.51
N SER A 202 -2.37 -12.23 -8.62
CA SER A 202 -1.74 -13.52 -8.91
C SER A 202 -0.44 -13.68 -8.13
N ASP A 203 -0.15 -14.91 -7.69
CA ASP A 203 1.13 -15.22 -7.06
C ASP A 203 2.24 -15.24 -8.11
N GLN A 204 3.24 -14.35 -7.97
CA GLN A 204 4.39 -14.30 -8.87
C GLN A 204 5.39 -15.42 -8.58
N ASP A 205 5.38 -15.95 -7.36
CA ASP A 205 6.29 -16.98 -6.90
C ASP A 205 5.85 -18.39 -7.36
N ASP A 206 4.60 -18.53 -7.89
CA ASP A 206 4.11 -19.75 -8.52
C ASP A 206 4.46 -19.76 -10.01
N THR A 207 5.74 -19.88 -10.33
CA THR A 207 6.25 -19.86 -11.70
C THR A 207 7.51 -20.69 -11.90
N LEU A 208 7.72 -21.08 -13.14
CA LEU A 208 8.97 -21.65 -13.65
C LEU A 208 9.58 -20.70 -14.68
N ILE A 209 10.86 -20.44 -14.59
CA ILE A 209 11.58 -19.61 -15.54
C ILE A 209 12.63 -20.46 -16.26
N LEU A 210 12.62 -20.43 -17.59
CA LEU A 210 13.51 -21.24 -18.40
C LEU A 210 13.93 -20.46 -19.68
N PRO A 211 15.00 -20.88 -20.39
CA PRO A 211 15.37 -20.26 -21.65
C PRO A 211 14.23 -20.31 -22.67
N TRP A 212 13.91 -19.18 -23.33
CA TRP A 212 12.80 -19.11 -24.29
C TRP A 212 12.95 -20.11 -25.45
N THR A 213 14.17 -20.36 -25.87
CA THR A 213 14.47 -21.35 -26.91
C THR A 213 14.10 -22.76 -26.49
N THR A 214 14.41 -23.14 -25.24
CA THR A 214 14.05 -24.41 -24.64
C THR A 214 12.54 -24.53 -24.48
N ALA A 215 11.89 -23.49 -23.98
CA ALA A 215 10.42 -23.42 -23.83
C ALA A 215 9.73 -23.65 -25.18
N GLN A 216 10.19 -22.95 -26.19
CA GLN A 216 9.63 -23.03 -27.54
C GLN A 216 9.80 -24.41 -28.17
N MET A 217 11.00 -25.00 -28.06
CA MET A 217 11.28 -26.31 -28.67
C MET A 217 10.64 -27.47 -27.92
N LYS A 218 10.65 -27.45 -26.58
CA LYS A 218 10.29 -28.60 -25.76
C LYS A 218 8.90 -28.56 -25.15
N LEU A 219 8.41 -27.37 -24.78
CA LEU A 219 7.10 -27.25 -24.14
C LEU A 219 6.01 -26.83 -25.09
N ARG A 220 6.31 -25.95 -26.05
CA ARG A 220 5.32 -25.46 -27.02
C ARG A 220 5.29 -26.25 -28.33
N GLY A 221 6.40 -26.85 -28.70
CA GLY A 221 6.55 -27.63 -29.94
C GLY A 221 7.16 -26.83 -31.10
N ARG A 222 7.83 -27.56 -31.99
CA ARG A 222 8.68 -27.02 -33.07
C ARG A 222 7.95 -26.13 -34.09
N ASN A 223 6.62 -26.24 -34.18
CA ASN A 223 5.82 -25.48 -35.15
C ASN A 223 5.36 -24.11 -34.63
N ALA A 224 5.60 -23.80 -33.37
CA ALA A 224 5.24 -22.53 -32.77
C ALA A 224 6.37 -21.52 -32.93
N SER A 225 6.31 -20.63 -33.90
CA SER A 225 7.35 -19.61 -34.16
C SER A 225 7.00 -18.21 -33.64
N TRP A 226 5.94 -18.10 -32.83
CA TRP A 226 5.47 -16.83 -32.30
C TRP A 226 5.85 -16.63 -30.83
N LEU A 227 5.93 -15.38 -30.44
CA LEU A 227 6.08 -14.91 -29.08
C LEU A 227 4.69 -14.55 -28.46
N ASP A 228 4.53 -14.73 -27.17
CA ASP A 228 3.33 -14.28 -26.48
C ASP A 228 3.42 -12.79 -26.15
N ASP A 229 4.61 -12.38 -25.71
CA ASP A 229 4.90 -10.98 -25.44
C ASP A 229 6.39 -10.65 -25.66
N ILE A 230 6.67 -9.35 -25.72
CA ILE A 230 8.01 -8.80 -25.71
C ILE A 230 8.07 -7.81 -24.55
N LEU A 231 9.02 -8.04 -23.64
CA LEU A 231 9.29 -7.07 -22.59
C LEU A 231 10.50 -6.23 -22.97
N CYS A 232 10.39 -4.93 -22.75
CA CYS A 232 11.52 -4.04 -22.92
C CYS A 232 11.58 -2.98 -21.81
N SER A 233 12.75 -2.41 -21.63
CA SER A 233 12.98 -1.28 -20.76
C SER A 233 13.52 -0.11 -21.58
N ALA A 234 12.91 1.07 -21.39
CA ALA A 234 13.41 2.30 -22.00
C ALA A 234 14.67 2.80 -21.27
N ILE A 235 15.43 3.69 -21.93
CA ILE A 235 16.67 4.25 -21.38
C ILE A 235 16.45 5.17 -20.18
N SER A 236 15.27 5.81 -20.07
CA SER A 236 14.86 6.64 -18.93
C SER A 236 13.34 6.66 -18.81
N GLN A 237 12.83 7.17 -17.68
CA GLN A 237 11.39 7.33 -17.44
C GLN A 237 10.74 8.28 -18.46
N GLU A 238 11.42 9.35 -18.85
CA GLU A 238 10.95 10.34 -19.84
C GLU A 238 10.92 9.74 -21.25
N ALA A 239 11.79 8.77 -21.52
CA ALA A 239 11.87 8.09 -22.80
C ALA A 239 10.77 7.05 -23.02
N VAL A 240 10.01 6.66 -21.97
CA VAL A 240 8.99 5.58 -22.08
C VAL A 240 7.92 5.93 -23.11
N ASN A 241 7.33 7.14 -23.08
CA ASN A 241 6.31 7.54 -24.04
C ASN A 241 6.85 7.66 -25.46
N PRO A 242 7.95 8.38 -25.71
CA PRO A 242 8.59 8.37 -27.03
C PRO A 242 8.97 6.97 -27.53
N ALA A 243 9.43 6.07 -26.65
CA ALA A 243 9.72 4.69 -27.02
C ALA A 243 8.47 3.93 -27.46
N ILE A 244 7.35 4.11 -26.78
CA ILE A 244 6.05 3.51 -27.16
C ILE A 244 5.63 3.99 -28.54
N ASP A 245 5.74 5.29 -28.83
CA ASP A 245 5.41 5.85 -30.14
C ASP A 245 6.30 5.26 -31.24
N GLN A 246 7.61 5.13 -30.99
CA GLN A 246 8.56 4.50 -31.93
C GLN A 246 8.22 3.01 -32.14
N ILE A 247 7.99 2.25 -31.07
CA ILE A 247 7.62 0.84 -31.16
C ILE A 247 6.31 0.69 -31.93
N THR A 248 5.33 1.54 -31.66
CA THR A 248 4.03 1.51 -32.36
C THR A 248 4.21 1.75 -33.86
N ALA A 249 4.97 2.78 -34.24
CA ALA A 249 5.26 3.07 -35.64
C ALA A 249 6.02 1.92 -36.33
N LEU A 250 7.03 1.37 -35.63
CA LEU A 250 7.83 0.24 -36.11
C LEU A 250 6.96 -1.02 -36.35
N LEU A 251 6.15 -1.41 -35.36
CA LEU A 251 5.31 -2.60 -35.48
C LEU A 251 4.22 -2.42 -36.53
N ARG A 252 3.55 -1.25 -36.60
CA ARG A 252 2.60 -0.94 -37.68
C ARG A 252 3.22 -1.08 -39.07
N GLN A 253 4.45 -0.59 -39.23
CA GLN A 253 5.18 -0.73 -40.50
C GLN A 253 5.50 -2.19 -40.83
N ARG A 254 5.99 -2.97 -39.85
CA ARG A 254 6.36 -4.37 -40.03
C ARG A 254 5.18 -5.29 -40.27
N HIS A 255 4.05 -5.02 -39.61
CA HIS A 255 2.80 -5.77 -39.75
C HIS A 255 1.93 -5.25 -40.90
N HIS A 256 2.39 -4.25 -41.68
CA HIS A 256 1.68 -3.64 -42.80
C HIS A 256 0.29 -3.09 -42.44
N ILE A 257 0.13 -2.55 -41.21
CA ILE A 257 -1.13 -1.98 -40.72
C ILE A 257 -1.36 -0.62 -41.39
N GLN A 258 -2.48 -0.50 -42.11
CA GLN A 258 -2.82 0.74 -42.83
C GLN A 258 -3.28 1.85 -41.86
N PRO A 259 -3.09 3.14 -42.24
CA PRO A 259 -3.68 4.24 -41.47
C PRO A 259 -5.18 4.06 -41.27
N GLY A 260 -5.64 4.16 -40.02
CA GLY A 260 -7.05 3.96 -39.64
C GLY A 260 -7.43 2.51 -39.31
N GLN A 261 -6.56 1.54 -39.48
CA GLN A 261 -6.76 0.18 -38.96
C GLN A 261 -6.31 0.07 -37.50
N GLU A 262 -7.01 -0.78 -36.75
CA GLU A 262 -6.62 -1.11 -35.37
C GLU A 262 -5.32 -1.89 -35.33
N ASP A 263 -4.56 -1.68 -34.26
CA ASP A 263 -3.31 -2.41 -34.02
C ASP A 263 -3.60 -3.87 -33.69
N ASP A 264 -2.78 -4.78 -34.20
CA ASP A 264 -2.82 -6.21 -33.92
C ASP A 264 -1.91 -6.60 -32.74
N PHE A 265 -1.37 -5.61 -32.06
CA PHE A 265 -0.60 -5.69 -30.83
C PHE A 265 -1.12 -4.68 -29.80
N ASN A 266 -0.80 -4.90 -28.55
CA ASN A 266 -1.16 -3.99 -27.46
C ASN A 266 0.09 -3.64 -26.64
N ILE A 267 0.37 -2.36 -26.48
CA ILE A 267 1.46 -1.90 -25.63
C ILE A 267 0.89 -1.44 -24.31
N ARG A 268 1.36 -2.04 -23.21
CA ARG A 268 0.89 -1.76 -21.86
C ARG A 268 1.98 -1.10 -21.03
N ARG A 269 1.51 -0.24 -20.15
CA ARG A 269 2.28 0.40 -19.10
C ARG A 269 1.69 0.02 -17.74
N PRO A 270 2.12 -1.08 -17.13
CA PRO A 270 1.60 -1.49 -15.82
C PRO A 270 1.84 -0.45 -14.72
N ASP A 271 2.89 0.37 -14.84
CA ASP A 271 3.18 1.48 -13.93
C ASP A 271 2.05 2.53 -13.87
N GLU A 272 1.36 2.79 -14.99
CA GLU A 272 0.21 3.71 -15.02
C GLU A 272 -0.97 3.19 -14.18
N ILE A 273 -1.21 1.87 -14.22
CA ILE A 273 -2.29 1.25 -13.45
C ILE A 273 -1.99 1.39 -11.95
N ILE A 274 -0.74 1.12 -11.55
CA ILE A 274 -0.34 1.23 -10.15
C ILE A 274 -0.37 2.70 -9.70
N LYS A 275 0.10 3.64 -10.53
CA LYS A 275 0.00 5.08 -10.24
C LYS A 275 -1.44 5.53 -10.06
N ALA A 276 -2.34 5.13 -10.95
CA ALA A 276 -3.77 5.44 -10.83
C ALA A 276 -4.38 4.85 -9.55
N GLN A 277 -3.93 3.66 -9.14
CA GLN A 277 -4.35 3.05 -7.87
C GLN A 277 -3.82 3.82 -6.66
N ILE A 278 -2.57 4.31 -6.70
CA ILE A 278 -2.00 5.17 -5.64
C ILE A 278 -2.81 6.47 -5.53
N GLU A 279 -3.10 7.14 -6.65
CA GLU A 279 -3.89 8.37 -6.68
C GLU A 279 -5.31 8.15 -6.13
N THR A 280 -5.95 7.05 -6.51
CA THR A 280 -7.27 6.67 -5.99
C THR A 280 -7.21 6.41 -4.48
N SER A 281 -6.19 5.69 -4.00
CA SER A 281 -5.99 5.42 -2.58
C SER A 281 -5.77 6.71 -1.80
N HIS A 282 -5.00 7.66 -2.34
CA HIS A 282 -4.76 8.95 -1.72
C HIS A 282 -6.05 9.80 -1.66
N ALA A 283 -6.87 9.79 -2.71
CA ALA A 283 -8.16 10.47 -2.70
C ALA A 283 -9.10 9.90 -1.63
N LEU A 284 -9.14 8.56 -1.47
CA LEU A 284 -9.89 7.90 -0.41
C LEU A 284 -9.35 8.24 0.98
N GLU A 285 -8.02 8.31 1.16
CA GLU A 285 -7.38 8.70 2.41
C GLU A 285 -7.82 10.12 2.81
N VAL A 286 -7.76 11.10 1.90
CA VAL A 286 -8.20 12.48 2.14
C VAL A 286 -9.69 12.53 2.52
N LEU A 287 -10.53 11.75 1.85
CA LEU A 287 -11.96 11.67 2.17
C LEU A 287 -12.19 11.10 3.59
N LEU A 288 -11.51 10.02 3.94
CA LEU A 288 -11.64 9.40 5.26
C LEU A 288 -11.11 10.31 6.38
N ILE A 289 -9.98 11.02 6.15
CA ILE A 289 -9.44 12.02 7.09
C ILE A 289 -10.45 13.17 7.27
N SER A 290 -11.13 13.59 6.20
CA SER A 290 -12.16 14.62 6.26
C SER A 290 -13.34 14.18 7.14
N ILE A 291 -13.82 12.94 6.98
CA ILE A 291 -14.87 12.35 7.81
C ILE A 291 -14.43 12.26 9.28
N ALA A 292 -13.21 11.79 9.53
CA ALA A 292 -12.66 11.70 10.88
C ALA A 292 -12.50 13.10 11.52
N SER A 293 -12.16 14.12 10.74
CA SER A 293 -12.09 15.53 11.19
C SER A 293 -13.46 16.04 11.60
N ILE A 294 -14.52 15.73 10.86
CA ILE A 294 -15.91 16.06 11.24
C ILE A 294 -16.27 15.39 12.56
N ALA A 295 -15.96 14.09 12.72
CA ALA A 295 -16.19 13.37 13.97
C ALA A 295 -15.45 14.01 15.15
N LEU A 296 -14.22 14.48 14.91
CA LEU A 296 -13.40 15.19 15.91
C LEU A 296 -14.02 16.55 16.31
N VAL A 297 -14.57 17.29 15.34
CA VAL A 297 -15.31 18.56 15.60
C VAL A 297 -16.55 18.28 16.46
N VAL A 298 -17.33 17.24 16.14
CA VAL A 298 -18.50 16.83 16.92
C VAL A 298 -18.09 16.43 18.34
N GLY A 299 -17.01 15.67 18.49
CA GLY A 299 -16.42 15.32 19.79
C GLY A 299 -15.99 16.56 20.57
N GLY A 300 -15.35 17.53 19.91
CA GLY A 300 -14.96 18.82 20.49
C GLY A 300 -16.15 19.65 20.97
N ILE A 301 -17.24 19.70 20.20
CA ILE A 301 -18.51 20.32 20.65
C ILE A 301 -19.04 19.61 21.89
N GLY A 302 -18.92 18.27 21.96
CA GLY A 302 -19.25 17.49 23.15
C GLY A 302 -18.43 17.93 24.37
N VAL A 303 -17.12 18.13 24.21
CA VAL A 303 -16.25 18.65 25.28
C VAL A 303 -16.66 20.06 25.70
N MET A 304 -16.93 20.95 24.75
CA MET A 304 -17.41 22.29 25.03
C MET A 304 -18.70 22.27 25.86
N ASN A 305 -19.67 21.44 25.51
CA ASN A 305 -20.93 21.30 26.22
C ASN A 305 -20.72 20.76 27.66
N VAL A 306 -19.87 19.75 27.84
CA VAL A 306 -19.50 19.23 29.16
C VAL A 306 -18.88 20.31 30.02
N MET A 307 -17.96 21.08 29.45
CA MET A 307 -17.28 22.18 30.15
C MET A 307 -18.24 23.31 30.53
N LEU A 308 -19.19 23.70 29.64
CA LEU A 308 -20.19 24.72 29.93
C LEU A 308 -21.07 24.30 31.12
N VAL A 309 -21.53 23.06 31.16
CA VAL A 309 -22.28 22.52 32.28
C VAL A 309 -21.43 22.49 33.56
N SER A 310 -20.17 22.08 33.47
CA SER A 310 -19.24 22.08 34.60
C SER A 310 -19.04 23.49 35.19
N VAL A 311 -18.97 24.50 34.35
CA VAL A 311 -18.88 25.91 34.78
C VAL A 311 -20.16 26.35 35.50
N THR A 312 -21.35 26.01 35.00
CA THR A 312 -22.64 26.37 35.65
C THR A 312 -22.82 25.64 36.97
N GLU A 313 -22.46 24.34 37.06
CA GLU A 313 -22.55 23.59 38.34
C GLU A 313 -21.57 24.09 39.41
N ARG A 314 -20.46 24.74 38.99
CA ARG A 314 -19.40 25.27 39.88
C ARG A 314 -19.41 26.79 39.98
N THR A 315 -20.49 27.47 39.56
CA THR A 315 -20.58 28.93 39.53
C THR A 315 -20.23 29.53 40.90
N ARG A 316 -20.78 28.98 42.00
CA ARG A 316 -20.52 29.47 43.35
C ARG A 316 -19.06 29.25 43.79
N GLU A 317 -18.46 28.12 43.47
CA GLU A 317 -17.05 27.82 43.77
C GLU A 317 -16.12 28.80 43.03
N ILE A 318 -16.39 29.07 41.76
CA ILE A 318 -15.63 30.04 40.93
C ILE A 318 -15.80 31.44 41.53
N GLY A 319 -17.03 31.83 41.93
CA GLY A 319 -17.31 33.10 42.55
C GLY A 319 -16.50 33.31 43.87
N ILE A 320 -16.42 32.30 44.72
CA ILE A 320 -15.60 32.34 45.93
C ILE A 320 -14.13 32.54 45.61
N ARG A 321 -13.58 31.80 44.62
CA ARG A 321 -12.17 31.94 44.20
C ARG A 321 -11.87 33.37 43.72
N LEU A 322 -12.72 33.93 42.87
CA LEU A 322 -12.58 35.29 42.35
C LEU A 322 -12.72 36.33 43.48
N ALA A 323 -13.65 36.13 44.42
CA ALA A 323 -13.84 37.04 45.59
C ALA A 323 -12.64 37.04 46.57
N VAL A 324 -11.92 35.93 46.70
CA VAL A 324 -10.69 35.79 47.51
C VAL A 324 -9.44 36.27 46.76
N GLY A 325 -9.56 36.73 45.48
CA GLY A 325 -8.50 37.36 44.72
C GLY A 325 -7.84 36.49 43.65
N ALA A 326 -8.43 35.41 43.21
CA ALA A 326 -7.96 34.66 42.05
C ALA A 326 -8.07 35.54 40.80
N THR A 327 -7.03 35.55 39.96
CA THR A 327 -7.07 36.28 38.68
C THR A 327 -7.90 35.56 37.65
N GLU A 328 -8.55 36.29 36.74
CA GLU A 328 -9.29 35.74 35.62
C GLU A 328 -8.44 34.74 34.82
N GLY A 329 -7.16 35.06 34.57
CA GLY A 329 -6.23 34.18 33.85
C GLY A 329 -5.96 32.84 34.59
N ALA A 330 -5.93 32.83 35.92
CA ALA A 330 -5.73 31.62 36.70
C ALA A 330 -6.96 30.69 36.57
N VAL A 331 -8.17 31.26 36.66
CA VAL A 331 -9.41 30.49 36.45
C VAL A 331 -9.52 29.98 35.01
N GLN A 332 -9.21 30.83 34.01
CA GLN A 332 -9.22 30.42 32.59
C GLN A 332 -8.25 29.26 32.33
N MET A 333 -7.00 29.35 32.83
CA MET A 333 -5.99 28.30 32.64
C MET A 333 -6.40 26.99 33.32
N GLN A 334 -7.05 27.06 34.47
CA GLN A 334 -7.55 25.88 35.16
C GLN A 334 -8.58 25.13 34.30
N PHE A 335 -9.65 25.80 33.84
CA PHE A 335 -10.69 25.19 33.04
C PHE A 335 -10.18 24.74 31.66
N LEU A 336 -9.27 25.51 31.06
CA LEU A 336 -8.60 25.11 29.82
C LEU A 336 -7.76 23.82 30.01
N GLY A 337 -7.04 23.74 31.13
CA GLY A 337 -6.28 22.54 31.51
C GLY A 337 -7.20 21.31 31.69
N GLU A 338 -8.39 21.50 32.33
CA GLU A 338 -9.37 20.43 32.47
C GLU A 338 -9.87 19.91 31.09
N ALA A 339 -10.14 20.84 30.15
CA ALA A 339 -10.55 20.47 28.78
C ALA A 339 -9.46 19.72 28.03
N VAL A 340 -8.21 20.19 28.10
CA VAL A 340 -7.05 19.56 27.46
C VAL A 340 -6.78 18.17 28.05
N MET A 341 -6.91 18.02 29.38
CA MET A 341 -6.73 16.69 30.00
C MET A 341 -7.81 15.70 29.57
N LEU A 342 -9.07 16.14 29.41
CA LEU A 342 -10.16 15.32 28.92
C LEU A 342 -9.90 14.84 27.48
N THR A 343 -9.48 15.76 26.61
CA THR A 343 -9.20 15.45 25.21
C THR A 343 -7.94 14.61 25.05
N LEU A 344 -6.90 14.84 25.82
CA LEU A 344 -5.69 14.02 25.85
C LEU A 344 -5.99 12.59 26.31
N PHE A 345 -6.82 12.43 27.35
CA PHE A 345 -7.23 11.11 27.81
C PHE A 345 -8.02 10.36 26.71
N GLY A 346 -8.98 11.03 26.06
CA GLY A 346 -9.68 10.50 24.89
C GLY A 346 -8.73 10.16 23.73
N GLY A 347 -7.75 11.04 23.49
CA GLY A 347 -6.74 10.85 22.43
C GLY A 347 -5.81 9.68 22.66
N VAL A 348 -5.32 9.50 23.88
CA VAL A 348 -4.48 8.33 24.23
C VAL A 348 -5.28 7.03 24.09
N LEU A 349 -6.52 7.00 24.60
CA LEU A 349 -7.40 5.83 24.38
C LEU A 349 -7.68 5.60 22.91
N GLY A 350 -7.88 6.66 22.12
CA GLY A 350 -8.08 6.60 20.68
C GLY A 350 -6.86 6.04 19.95
N LEU A 351 -5.66 6.44 20.35
CA LEU A 351 -4.41 5.89 19.80
C LEU A 351 -4.32 4.37 20.04
N PHE A 352 -4.59 3.91 21.27
CA PHE A 352 -4.58 2.48 21.57
C PHE A 352 -5.68 1.72 20.83
N LEU A 353 -6.90 2.27 20.74
CA LEU A 353 -7.98 1.67 19.98
C LEU A 353 -7.66 1.59 18.49
N GLY A 354 -7.16 2.68 17.91
CA GLY A 354 -6.72 2.72 16.51
C GLY A 354 -5.61 1.73 16.22
N ALA A 355 -4.60 1.64 17.10
CA ALA A 355 -3.53 0.66 17.01
C ALA A 355 -4.05 -0.79 17.06
N ALA A 356 -4.93 -1.09 18.01
CA ALA A 356 -5.55 -2.41 18.14
C ALA A 356 -6.41 -2.77 16.91
N ALA A 357 -7.16 -1.80 16.38
CA ALA A 357 -7.95 -1.98 15.16
C ALA A 357 -7.05 -2.25 13.94
N CYS A 358 -5.93 -1.52 13.78
CA CYS A 358 -4.97 -1.74 12.71
C CYS A 358 -4.34 -3.14 12.78
N ILE A 359 -3.94 -3.60 13.96
CA ILE A 359 -3.39 -4.95 14.14
C ILE A 359 -4.43 -6.02 13.79
N ALA A 360 -5.67 -5.86 14.27
CA ALA A 360 -6.75 -6.79 13.97
C ALA A 360 -7.06 -6.86 12.47
N LEU A 361 -7.17 -5.71 11.80
CA LEU A 361 -7.37 -5.62 10.36
C LEU A 361 -6.20 -6.21 9.60
N GLY A 362 -4.97 -5.96 10.04
CA GLY A 362 -3.76 -6.53 9.45
C GLY A 362 -3.80 -8.06 9.46
N HIS A 363 -4.20 -8.67 10.57
CA HIS A 363 -4.37 -10.13 10.66
C HIS A 363 -5.49 -10.67 9.76
N ILE A 364 -6.63 -9.98 9.67
CA ILE A 364 -7.78 -10.40 8.85
C ILE A 364 -7.46 -10.30 7.36
N LEU A 365 -6.78 -9.23 6.94
CA LEU A 365 -6.47 -8.94 5.54
C LEU A 365 -5.14 -9.55 5.08
N GLY A 366 -4.36 -10.15 5.98
CA GLY A 366 -3.00 -10.62 5.69
C GLY A 366 -2.03 -9.48 5.33
N TRP A 367 -2.27 -8.26 5.85
CA TRP A 367 -1.47 -7.08 5.54
C TRP A 367 -0.55 -6.72 6.71
N SER A 368 0.69 -6.42 6.40
CA SER A 368 1.55 -5.74 7.37
C SER A 368 1.12 -4.27 7.45
N THR A 369 0.47 -3.90 8.55
CA THR A 369 0.05 -2.51 8.82
C THR A 369 0.92 -1.94 9.95
N PRO A 370 2.15 -1.48 9.65
CA PRO A 370 3.00 -0.89 10.67
C PRO A 370 2.36 0.40 11.19
N ILE A 371 2.23 0.53 12.51
CA ILE A 371 1.77 1.77 13.12
C ILE A 371 2.86 2.81 12.89
N PRO A 372 2.58 3.92 12.21
CA PRO A 372 3.60 4.93 11.95
C PRO A 372 4.05 5.57 13.28
N PRO A 373 5.37 5.66 13.53
CA PRO A 373 5.89 6.19 14.80
C PRO A 373 5.47 7.63 15.07
N ASP A 374 5.20 8.41 14.03
CA ASP A 374 4.69 9.78 14.14
C ASP A 374 3.23 9.84 14.65
N ALA A 375 2.44 8.76 14.56
CA ALA A 375 1.10 8.71 15.17
C ALA A 375 1.15 8.94 16.69
N PHE A 376 2.23 8.50 17.36
CA PHE A 376 2.43 8.71 18.78
C PHE A 376 2.64 10.20 19.16
N ALA A 377 3.10 11.03 18.22
CA ALA A 377 3.24 12.46 18.40
C ALA A 377 2.02 13.24 17.90
N VAL A 378 1.45 12.83 16.76
CA VAL A 378 0.33 13.53 16.11
C VAL A 378 -0.96 13.38 16.94
N ALA A 379 -1.26 12.21 17.48
CA ALA A 379 -2.48 11.99 18.24
C ALA A 379 -2.59 12.89 19.50
N PRO A 380 -1.57 12.99 20.38
CA PRO A 380 -1.58 13.93 21.50
C PRO A 380 -1.61 15.39 21.06
N LEU A 381 -0.91 15.76 19.98
CA LEU A 381 -0.91 17.12 19.44
C LEU A 381 -2.33 17.54 19.00
N VAL A 382 -2.97 16.71 18.18
CA VAL A 382 -4.35 16.96 17.70
C VAL A 382 -5.33 17.03 18.87
N SER A 383 -5.21 16.10 19.84
CA SER A 383 -6.02 16.12 21.08
C SER A 383 -5.87 17.43 21.83
N THR A 384 -4.63 17.93 21.97
CA THR A 384 -4.34 19.18 22.65
C THR A 384 -4.96 20.36 21.91
N VAL A 385 -4.80 20.43 20.59
CA VAL A 385 -5.39 21.49 19.76
C VAL A 385 -6.92 21.52 19.90
N VAL A 386 -7.56 20.36 19.85
CA VAL A 386 -9.03 20.22 20.02
C VAL A 386 -9.43 20.67 21.44
N GLY A 387 -8.70 20.24 22.46
CA GLY A 387 -8.97 20.62 23.86
C GLY A 387 -8.84 22.13 24.09
N VAL A 388 -7.82 22.74 23.51
CA VAL A 388 -7.62 24.20 23.58
C VAL A 388 -8.72 24.93 22.84
N PHE A 389 -9.03 24.53 21.62
CA PHE A 389 -10.00 25.23 20.78
C PHE A 389 -11.42 25.19 21.37
N PHE A 390 -11.90 24.00 21.71
CA PHE A 390 -13.25 23.82 22.24
C PHE A 390 -13.36 24.14 23.73
N GLY A 391 -12.28 24.06 24.50
CA GLY A 391 -12.20 24.43 25.91
C GLY A 391 -12.06 25.92 26.14
N PHE A 392 -11.58 26.70 25.17
CA PHE A 392 -11.32 28.12 25.33
C PHE A 392 -12.56 28.94 25.67
N TYR A 393 -13.67 28.71 24.95
CA TYR A 393 -14.91 29.47 25.17
C TYR A 393 -15.51 29.23 26.57
N PRO A 394 -15.70 27.99 27.07
CA PRO A 394 -16.16 27.74 28.44
C PRO A 394 -15.20 28.29 29.49
N ALA A 395 -13.89 28.12 29.32
CA ALA A 395 -12.88 28.62 30.24
C ALA A 395 -12.92 30.15 30.37
N ARG A 396 -13.07 30.86 29.24
CA ARG A 396 -13.22 32.34 29.24
C ARG A 396 -14.53 32.76 29.91
N ARG A 397 -15.62 32.03 29.72
CA ARG A 397 -16.91 32.30 30.38
C ARG A 397 -16.81 32.14 31.91
N ALA A 398 -16.12 31.11 32.37
CA ALA A 398 -15.86 30.89 33.80
C ALA A 398 -15.02 32.02 34.42
N ALA A 399 -13.98 32.49 33.70
CA ALA A 399 -13.08 33.54 34.18
C ALA A 399 -13.76 34.92 34.30
N ARG A 400 -14.85 35.17 33.56
CA ARG A 400 -15.56 36.44 33.53
C ARG A 400 -16.86 36.44 34.34
N LEU A 401 -17.05 35.49 35.25
CA LEU A 401 -18.19 35.48 36.13
C LEU A 401 -18.09 36.62 37.17
N ASP A 402 -19.19 37.34 37.34
CA ASP A 402 -19.29 38.34 38.42
C ASP A 402 -19.33 37.62 39.78
N PRO A 403 -18.35 37.86 40.67
CA PRO A 403 -18.30 37.23 41.97
C PRO A 403 -19.57 37.42 42.81
N ILE A 404 -20.19 38.63 42.71
CA ILE A 404 -21.39 38.94 43.49
C ILE A 404 -22.60 38.18 42.96
N ALA A 405 -22.74 38.14 41.65
CA ALA A 405 -23.83 37.37 41.02
C ALA A 405 -23.66 35.85 41.23
N ALA A 406 -22.41 35.38 41.18
CA ALA A 406 -22.10 33.97 41.38
C ALA A 406 -22.37 33.46 42.79
N LEU A 407 -22.21 34.31 43.82
CA LEU A 407 -22.54 33.99 45.22
C LEU A 407 -24.03 33.99 45.56
N ARG A 408 -24.84 34.68 44.73
CA ARG A 408 -26.33 34.76 44.88
C ARG A 408 -27.05 33.61 44.16
N HIS A 409 -26.34 32.84 43.36
CA HIS A 409 -26.91 31.66 42.66
C HIS A 409 -27.10 30.53 43.66
N GLU A 410 -28.38 30.13 43.89
CA GLU A 410 -28.75 28.93 44.67
C GLU A 410 -28.52 27.64 43.86
#